data_93382cf25d79696290267e50fb19b00e
#
_entry.id   93382cf25d79696290267e50fb19b00e
#
_cell.length_a   1.000
_cell.length_b   1.000
_cell.length_c   1.000
_cell.angle_alpha   90.00
_cell.angle_beta   90.00
_cell.angle_gamma   90.00
#
_symmetry.space_group_name_H-M   'P 1'
#
loop_
_entity.id
_entity.type
_entity.pdbx_description
1 polymer ?
#
loop_
_entity_poly.entity_id
_entity_poly.type
_entity_poly.pdbx_seq_one_letter_code
_entity_poly.pdbx_strand_id
1 'polypeptide(L)'
;YCGFFQNGTNQEVEDHYVDCLIQELEASADSPRLKDSIIHAVFIGGGTPTSLSPQNAKRLLQAIQTCLPLANDYELTLEGRIHDLVPEKLDVWLANGVNRMSLGVQSFHTDIRRAVGRLDDQETVLHNLRSLLDYNQCAVVIDLIYGLPGQDMKIWQEDLDLLIQSGVDGADLYQLNVFDGSDLNKAIANGKLPPAATTAYQAGMFAFAKEYLEKRAYRRLNICHWSCSNRERSLYNTLARSGSAMFPFGSGAGGGLDGYSTMLHRAIQPYEMFVEAGKKPFMALMKQS
;
A
#
# COMPACT_ATOMS: atom_id res chain seq x y z
N TYR A 1 -13.90 -1.92 -6.04
CA TYR A 1 -14.06 -1.29 -4.73
C TYR A 1 -13.03 -0.17 -4.48
N CYS A 2 -11.87 -0.22 -5.14
CA CYS A 2 -10.81 0.76 -4.99
C CYS A 2 -11.14 2.05 -5.76
N GLY A 3 -11.00 3.22 -5.12
CA GLY A 3 -11.22 4.55 -5.73
C GLY A 3 -9.97 5.19 -6.32
N PHE A 4 -8.83 4.49 -6.35
CA PHE A 4 -7.62 5.00 -7.00
C PHE A 4 -7.73 4.88 -8.51
N PHE A 5 -7.16 5.88 -9.21
CA PHE A 5 -7.08 5.86 -10.67
C PHE A 5 -6.26 4.67 -11.14
N GLN A 6 -6.83 3.91 -12.08
CA GLN A 6 -6.13 2.87 -12.81
C GLN A 6 -5.97 3.37 -14.24
N ASN A 7 -4.77 3.73 -14.63
CA ASN A 7 -4.45 3.97 -16.03
C ASN A 7 -4.01 2.63 -16.62
N GLY A 8 -4.55 2.29 -17.80
CA GLY A 8 -3.97 1.23 -18.60
C GLY A 8 -2.55 1.64 -18.96
N THR A 9 -1.56 0.90 -18.47
CA THR A 9 -0.15 1.17 -18.77
C THR A 9 0.31 0.30 -19.93
N ASN A 10 1.03 0.94 -20.87
CA ASN A 10 1.96 0.25 -21.75
C ASN A 10 3.39 0.59 -21.27
N GLN A 11 4.39 -0.08 -21.77
CA GLN A 11 5.79 0.11 -21.38
C GLN A 11 6.27 1.55 -21.57
N GLU A 12 5.89 2.20 -22.66
CA GLU A 12 6.28 3.58 -22.97
C GLU A 12 5.74 4.58 -21.94
N VAL A 13 4.48 4.44 -21.55
CA VAL A 13 3.86 5.28 -20.51
C VAL A 13 4.51 5.04 -19.15
N GLU A 14 4.84 3.79 -18.83
CA GLU A 14 5.53 3.44 -17.59
C GLU A 14 6.93 4.05 -17.55
N ASP A 15 7.70 3.88 -18.62
CA ASP A 15 9.06 4.41 -18.75
C ASP A 15 9.07 5.94 -18.59
N HIS A 16 8.18 6.63 -19.29
CA HIS A 16 8.06 8.09 -19.21
C HIS A 16 7.67 8.57 -17.79
N TYR A 17 6.69 7.91 -17.17
CA TYR A 17 6.29 8.25 -15.81
C TYR A 17 7.43 8.06 -14.80
N VAL A 18 8.18 6.96 -14.92
CA VAL A 18 9.34 6.70 -14.05
C VAL A 18 10.46 7.72 -14.29
N ASP A 19 10.69 8.12 -15.55
CA ASP A 19 11.64 9.20 -15.88
C ASP A 19 11.26 10.50 -15.20
N CYS A 20 10.00 10.93 -15.28
CA CYS A 20 9.49 12.11 -14.59
C CYS A 20 9.64 12.01 -13.09
N LEU A 21 9.35 10.85 -12.49
CA LEU A 21 9.47 10.65 -11.05
C LEU A 21 10.93 10.71 -10.58
N ILE A 22 11.85 10.17 -11.33
CA ILE A 22 13.30 10.28 -11.08
C ILE A 22 13.75 11.74 -11.20
N GLN A 23 13.33 12.45 -12.26
CA GLN A 23 13.63 13.87 -12.42
C GLN A 23 13.11 14.72 -11.25
N GLU A 24 11.90 14.41 -10.73
CA GLU A 24 11.34 15.09 -9.57
C GLU A 24 12.19 14.85 -8.30
N LEU A 25 12.67 13.61 -8.10
CA LEU A 25 13.56 13.26 -6.99
C LEU A 25 14.89 14.02 -7.11
N GLU A 26 15.54 13.99 -8.27
CA GLU A 26 16.80 14.68 -8.53
C GLU A 26 16.69 16.20 -8.33
N ALA A 27 15.65 16.82 -8.89
CA ALA A 27 15.40 18.25 -8.72
C ALA A 27 15.13 18.66 -7.26
N SER A 28 14.62 17.74 -6.45
CA SER A 28 14.34 17.97 -5.03
C SER A 28 15.54 17.70 -4.12
N ALA A 29 16.49 16.87 -4.55
CA ALA A 29 17.63 16.41 -3.75
C ALA A 29 18.50 17.58 -3.24
N ASP A 30 18.63 18.64 -4.04
CA ASP A 30 19.42 19.82 -3.71
C ASP A 30 18.66 20.86 -2.88
N SER A 31 17.38 20.65 -2.60
CA SER A 31 16.63 21.59 -1.76
C SER A 31 17.21 21.62 -0.33
N PRO A 32 17.47 22.81 0.25
CA PRO A 32 18.04 22.90 1.59
C PRO A 32 17.24 22.10 2.62
N ARG A 33 15.92 22.12 2.49
CA ARG A 33 15.01 21.46 3.41
C ARG A 33 15.16 19.93 3.38
N LEU A 34 15.34 19.33 2.22
CA LEU A 34 15.54 17.89 2.11
C LEU A 34 16.96 17.51 2.58
N LYS A 35 17.97 18.30 2.20
CA LYS A 35 19.37 18.08 2.63
C LYS A 35 19.55 18.12 4.15
N ASP A 36 18.84 19.01 4.84
CA ASP A 36 18.90 19.16 6.29
C ASP A 36 18.01 18.15 7.04
N SER A 37 17.34 17.26 6.32
CA SER A 37 16.47 16.22 6.88
C SER A 37 17.18 14.88 6.98
N ILE A 38 16.63 13.97 7.81
CA ILE A 38 16.93 12.54 7.80
C ILE A 38 15.63 11.82 7.52
N ILE A 39 15.59 11.04 6.44
CA ILE A 39 14.39 10.30 6.02
C ILE A 39 14.38 8.92 6.67
N HIS A 40 13.48 8.71 7.60
CA HIS A 40 13.33 7.45 8.32
C HIS A 40 12.37 6.46 7.65
N ALA A 41 11.46 6.95 6.81
CA ALA A 41 10.52 6.08 6.12
C ALA A 41 10.22 6.59 4.71
N VAL A 42 10.17 5.66 3.77
CA VAL A 42 9.70 5.86 2.39
C VAL A 42 8.54 4.90 2.15
N PHE A 43 7.43 5.42 1.61
CA PHE A 43 6.26 4.62 1.31
C PHE A 43 5.90 4.76 -0.17
N ILE A 44 6.08 3.68 -0.92
CA ILE A 44 5.75 3.60 -2.33
C ILE A 44 4.39 2.92 -2.46
N GLY A 45 3.37 3.73 -2.67
CA GLY A 45 1.99 3.29 -2.71
C GLY A 45 1.21 3.90 -3.87
N GLY A 46 -0.11 3.75 -3.86
CA GLY A 46 -1.02 4.34 -4.83
C GLY A 46 -1.73 3.32 -5.72
N GLY A 47 -1.54 3.38 -7.04
CA GLY A 47 -2.24 2.52 -7.98
C GLY A 47 -1.88 1.04 -7.82
N THR A 48 -0.67 0.66 -8.10
CA THR A 48 -0.10 -0.67 -7.82
C THR A 48 1.41 -0.62 -8.13
N PRO A 49 2.26 -0.22 -7.20
CA PRO A 49 3.71 -0.09 -7.45
C PRO A 49 4.38 -1.39 -7.91
N THR A 50 3.90 -2.54 -7.44
CA THR A 50 4.41 -3.85 -7.86
C THR A 50 4.10 -4.21 -9.31
N SER A 51 3.25 -3.43 -10.01
CA SER A 51 3.03 -3.61 -11.44
C SER A 51 4.21 -3.16 -12.30
N LEU A 52 5.08 -2.28 -11.79
CA LEU A 52 6.25 -1.80 -12.51
C LEU A 52 7.10 -2.97 -13.04
N SER A 53 7.70 -2.76 -14.20
CA SER A 53 8.71 -3.67 -14.74
C SER A 53 9.91 -3.76 -13.80
N PRO A 54 10.64 -4.90 -13.76
CA PRO A 54 11.83 -5.02 -12.91
C PRO A 54 12.86 -3.93 -13.19
N GLN A 55 13.02 -3.53 -14.46
CA GLN A 55 13.94 -2.48 -14.86
C GLN A 55 13.55 -1.13 -14.26
N ASN A 56 12.29 -0.72 -14.39
CA ASN A 56 11.80 0.56 -13.90
C ASN A 56 11.75 0.59 -12.36
N ALA A 57 11.36 -0.51 -11.72
CA ALA A 57 11.44 -0.64 -10.27
C ALA A 57 12.88 -0.44 -9.76
N LYS A 58 13.87 -1.07 -10.41
CA LYS A 58 15.29 -0.89 -10.07
C LYS A 58 15.73 0.56 -10.21
N ARG A 59 15.42 1.22 -11.33
CA ARG A 59 15.79 2.61 -11.59
C ARG A 59 15.21 3.55 -10.52
N LEU A 60 13.93 3.39 -10.21
CA LEU A 60 13.25 4.21 -9.20
C LEU A 60 13.86 3.99 -7.80
N LEU A 61 14.05 2.74 -7.39
CA LEU A 61 14.62 2.41 -6.07
C LEU A 61 16.04 2.93 -5.92
N GLN A 62 16.85 2.86 -6.97
CA GLN A 62 18.21 3.44 -6.99
C GLN A 62 18.18 4.96 -6.90
N ALA A 63 17.25 5.63 -7.61
CA ALA A 63 17.09 7.08 -7.50
C ALA A 63 16.67 7.50 -6.09
N ILE A 64 15.76 6.78 -5.44
CA ILE A 64 15.37 7.01 -4.04
C ILE A 64 16.59 6.93 -3.13
N GLN A 65 17.42 5.91 -3.26
CA GLN A 65 18.61 5.73 -2.42
C GLN A 65 19.68 6.80 -2.67
N THR A 66 19.77 7.32 -3.90
CA THR A 66 20.77 8.33 -4.27
C THR A 66 20.33 9.74 -3.91
N CYS A 67 19.04 10.05 -4.09
CA CYS A 67 18.52 11.41 -3.94
C CYS A 67 18.03 11.76 -2.53
N LEU A 68 17.65 10.75 -1.73
CA LEU A 68 17.10 10.99 -0.39
C LEU A 68 18.14 10.75 0.71
N PRO A 69 18.24 11.62 1.73
CA PRO A 69 19.12 11.45 2.89
C PRO A 69 18.51 10.39 3.85
N LEU A 70 18.58 9.13 3.46
CA LEU A 70 18.00 8.01 4.19
C LEU A 70 18.76 7.74 5.50
N ALA A 71 18.02 7.47 6.57
CA ALA A 71 18.58 6.96 7.83
C ALA A 71 19.18 5.56 7.61
N ASN A 72 20.14 5.15 8.43
CA ASN A 72 20.75 3.82 8.31
C ASN A 72 19.76 2.68 8.53
N ASP A 73 18.69 2.92 9.32
CA ASP A 73 17.65 1.96 9.67
C ASP A 73 16.28 2.33 9.05
N TYR A 74 16.30 2.99 7.91
CA TYR A 74 15.08 3.44 7.22
C TYR A 74 14.11 2.28 6.93
N GLU A 75 12.82 2.59 6.90
CA GLU A 75 11.78 1.69 6.40
C GLU A 75 11.44 2.09 4.97
N LEU A 76 11.60 1.18 4.01
CA LEU A 76 11.15 1.35 2.65
C LEU A 76 10.04 0.35 2.36
N THR A 77 8.82 0.87 2.36
CA THR A 77 7.61 0.09 2.11
C THR A 77 7.25 0.11 0.63
N LEU A 78 6.95 -1.06 0.08
CA LEU A 78 6.36 -1.24 -1.25
C LEU A 78 4.96 -1.83 -1.11
N GLU A 79 3.93 -1.11 -1.61
CA GLU A 79 2.57 -1.65 -1.75
C GLU A 79 2.42 -2.51 -2.99
N GLY A 80 1.60 -3.56 -2.88
CA GLY A 80 1.41 -4.40 -4.04
C GLY A 80 0.28 -5.40 -3.97
N ARG A 81 0.26 -6.23 -5.00
CA ARG A 81 -0.67 -7.36 -5.15
C ARG A 81 0.09 -8.66 -5.04
N ILE A 82 -0.57 -9.66 -4.49
CA ILE A 82 -0.06 -11.03 -4.43
C ILE A 82 0.32 -11.57 -5.82
N HIS A 83 -0.46 -11.23 -6.85
CA HIS A 83 -0.23 -11.64 -8.22
C HIS A 83 1.14 -11.22 -8.79
N ASP A 84 1.69 -10.12 -8.30
CA ASP A 84 2.96 -9.56 -8.80
C ASP A 84 4.20 -10.17 -8.12
N LEU A 85 4.01 -11.06 -7.13
CA LEU A 85 5.10 -11.69 -6.37
C LEU A 85 5.75 -12.82 -7.18
N VAL A 86 6.54 -12.44 -8.17
CA VAL A 86 7.34 -13.37 -8.97
C VAL A 86 8.82 -13.20 -8.64
N PRO A 87 9.65 -14.28 -8.68
CA PRO A 87 11.05 -14.23 -8.25
C PRO A 87 11.85 -13.09 -8.87
N GLU A 88 11.71 -12.87 -10.17
CA GLU A 88 12.41 -11.80 -10.89
C GLU A 88 12.15 -10.40 -10.29
N LYS A 89 10.93 -10.11 -9.88
CA LYS A 89 10.56 -8.85 -9.25
C LYS A 89 11.03 -8.79 -7.81
N LEU A 90 10.85 -9.88 -7.05
CA LEU A 90 11.28 -9.97 -5.65
C LEU A 90 12.78 -9.73 -5.52
N ASP A 91 13.59 -10.37 -6.37
CA ASP A 91 15.04 -10.18 -6.40
C ASP A 91 15.43 -8.72 -6.60
N VAL A 92 14.75 -8.03 -7.52
CA VAL A 92 15.00 -6.61 -7.78
C VAL A 92 14.60 -5.73 -6.60
N TRP A 93 13.41 -5.93 -6.03
CA TRP A 93 12.92 -5.08 -4.94
C TRP A 93 13.78 -5.23 -3.68
N LEU A 94 14.06 -6.47 -3.29
CA LEU A 94 14.82 -6.76 -2.07
C LEU A 94 16.29 -6.33 -2.21
N ALA A 95 16.94 -6.60 -3.36
CA ALA A 95 18.31 -6.16 -3.62
C ALA A 95 18.46 -4.62 -3.69
N ASN A 96 17.37 -3.87 -3.93
CA ASN A 96 17.38 -2.41 -3.98
C ASN A 96 16.69 -1.76 -2.77
N GLY A 97 16.71 -2.43 -1.61
CA GLY A 97 16.45 -1.83 -0.32
C GLY A 97 15.00 -1.86 0.16
N VAL A 98 14.07 -2.50 -0.56
CA VAL A 98 12.72 -2.75 -0.02
C VAL A 98 12.85 -3.68 1.19
N ASN A 99 12.44 -3.20 2.36
CA ASN A 99 12.54 -3.95 3.62
C ASN A 99 11.19 -4.10 4.34
N ARG A 100 10.11 -3.63 3.72
CA ARG A 100 8.73 -3.85 4.12
C ARG A 100 7.82 -3.95 2.90
N MET A 101 6.92 -4.92 2.89
CA MET A 101 5.90 -5.07 1.84
C MET A 101 4.50 -5.07 2.45
N SER A 102 3.58 -4.30 1.84
CA SER A 102 2.16 -4.24 2.20
C SER A 102 1.33 -4.77 1.04
N LEU A 103 0.65 -5.89 1.24
CA LEU A 103 0.07 -6.68 0.16
C LEU A 103 -1.44 -6.82 0.29
N GLY A 104 -2.17 -6.38 -0.71
CA GLY A 104 -3.63 -6.51 -0.75
C GLY A 104 -4.09 -7.94 -0.97
N VAL A 105 -4.38 -8.69 0.10
CA VAL A 105 -5.01 -10.01 0.08
C VAL A 105 -6.52 -9.90 0.02
N GLN A 106 -7.11 -9.06 0.85
CA GLN A 106 -8.53 -8.74 1.05
C GLN A 106 -9.31 -9.86 1.76
N SER A 107 -9.22 -11.09 1.31
CA SER A 107 -9.68 -12.34 1.92
C SER A 107 -8.84 -13.48 1.35
N PHE A 108 -8.69 -14.58 2.08
CA PHE A 108 -8.09 -15.81 1.54
C PHE A 108 -9.14 -16.66 0.78
N HIS A 109 -10.41 -16.46 1.08
CA HIS A 109 -11.47 -17.26 0.47
C HIS A 109 -11.63 -16.92 -1.03
N THR A 110 -11.44 -17.91 -1.89
CA THR A 110 -11.37 -17.75 -3.35
C THR A 110 -12.60 -17.04 -3.94
N ASP A 111 -13.82 -17.42 -3.53
CA ASP A 111 -15.03 -16.82 -4.09
C ASP A 111 -15.23 -15.36 -3.63
N ILE A 112 -14.87 -15.04 -2.37
CA ILE A 112 -14.88 -13.66 -1.86
C ILE A 112 -13.87 -12.81 -2.61
N ARG A 113 -12.68 -13.34 -2.88
CA ARG A 113 -11.64 -12.67 -3.68
C ARG A 113 -12.15 -12.35 -5.08
N ARG A 114 -12.75 -13.32 -5.75
CA ARG A 114 -13.30 -13.17 -7.11
C ARG A 114 -14.42 -12.15 -7.16
N ALA A 115 -15.28 -12.09 -6.15
CA ALA A 115 -16.35 -11.10 -6.03
C ALA A 115 -15.84 -9.66 -6.02
N VAL A 116 -14.63 -9.41 -5.56
CA VAL A 116 -13.99 -8.08 -5.53
C VAL A 116 -12.89 -7.90 -6.59
N GLY A 117 -12.89 -8.76 -7.62
CA GLY A 117 -12.01 -8.63 -8.79
C GLY A 117 -10.57 -9.12 -8.57
N ARG A 118 -10.33 -9.97 -7.56
CA ARG A 118 -9.04 -10.65 -7.36
C ARG A 118 -9.05 -12.01 -8.06
N LEU A 119 -7.99 -12.29 -8.82
CA LEU A 119 -7.94 -13.47 -9.70
C LEU A 119 -7.39 -14.72 -9.00
N ASP A 120 -6.34 -14.54 -8.19
CA ASP A 120 -5.65 -15.64 -7.54
C ASP A 120 -6.57 -16.33 -6.52
N ASP A 121 -6.52 -17.64 -6.49
CA ASP A 121 -7.20 -18.47 -5.49
C ASP A 121 -6.40 -18.52 -4.17
N GLN A 122 -6.98 -19.16 -3.17
CA GLN A 122 -6.38 -19.31 -1.84
C GLN A 122 -5.00 -19.98 -1.89
N GLU A 123 -4.85 -21.04 -2.67
CA GLU A 123 -3.62 -21.81 -2.76
C GLU A 123 -2.48 -20.95 -3.34
N THR A 124 -2.76 -20.23 -4.43
CA THR A 124 -1.83 -19.31 -5.06
C THR A 124 -1.42 -18.18 -4.09
N VAL A 125 -2.38 -17.62 -3.35
CA VAL A 125 -2.07 -16.58 -2.35
C VAL A 125 -1.12 -17.10 -1.28
N LEU A 126 -1.40 -18.25 -0.70
CA LEU A 126 -0.57 -18.85 0.35
C LEU A 126 0.82 -19.26 -0.19
N HIS A 127 0.87 -19.79 -1.41
CA HIS A 127 2.13 -20.13 -2.08
C HIS A 127 3.01 -18.87 -2.28
N ASN A 128 2.45 -17.81 -2.84
CA ASN A 128 3.20 -16.58 -3.13
C ASN A 128 3.65 -15.87 -1.84
N LEU A 129 2.82 -15.86 -0.79
CA LEU A 129 3.24 -15.34 0.52
C LEU A 129 4.39 -16.15 1.11
N ARG A 130 4.33 -17.48 1.05
CA ARG A 130 5.41 -18.36 1.53
C ARG A 130 6.70 -18.09 0.75
N SER A 131 6.63 -18.01 -0.57
CA SER A 131 7.78 -17.71 -1.42
C SER A 131 8.44 -16.38 -1.05
N LEU A 132 7.65 -15.35 -0.74
CA LEU A 132 8.19 -14.07 -0.26
C LEU A 132 8.83 -14.20 1.13
N LEU A 133 8.19 -14.91 2.06
CA LEU A 133 8.69 -15.10 3.42
C LEU A 133 10.00 -15.89 3.46
N ASP A 134 10.19 -16.82 2.52
CA ASP A 134 11.40 -17.64 2.40
C ASP A 134 12.65 -16.79 2.10
N TYR A 135 12.51 -15.61 1.47
CA TYR A 135 13.61 -14.64 1.35
C TYR A 135 14.07 -14.10 2.70
N ASN A 136 13.17 -13.97 3.66
CA ASN A 136 13.46 -13.49 5.02
C ASN A 136 14.19 -12.13 5.09
N GLN A 137 13.96 -11.24 4.12
CA GLN A 137 14.66 -9.95 3.98
C GLN A 137 13.78 -8.73 4.27
N CYS A 138 12.46 -8.88 4.30
CA CYS A 138 11.54 -7.77 4.56
C CYS A 138 10.46 -8.15 5.58
N ALA A 139 9.89 -7.15 6.24
CA ALA A 139 8.64 -7.33 6.97
C ALA A 139 7.48 -7.47 5.99
N VAL A 140 6.60 -8.44 6.20
CA VAL A 140 5.44 -8.70 5.33
C VAL A 140 4.15 -8.42 6.08
N VAL A 141 3.37 -7.49 5.54
CA VAL A 141 2.04 -7.12 6.06
C VAL A 141 1.00 -7.37 4.98
N ILE A 142 -0.16 -7.87 5.36
CA ILE A 142 -1.26 -8.10 4.43
C ILE A 142 -2.49 -7.29 4.80
N ASP A 143 -3.22 -6.83 3.79
CA ASP A 143 -4.51 -6.17 3.98
C ASP A 143 -5.62 -7.20 3.89
N LEU A 144 -6.47 -7.27 4.92
CA LEU A 144 -7.72 -7.99 4.91
C LEU A 144 -8.89 -7.01 5.03
N ILE A 145 -10.00 -7.32 4.37
CA ILE A 145 -11.21 -6.50 4.44
C ILE A 145 -12.34 -7.34 5.04
N TYR A 146 -12.99 -6.80 6.06
CA TYR A 146 -14.18 -7.40 6.64
C TYR A 146 -15.46 -6.70 6.15
N GLY A 147 -16.52 -7.51 6.01
CA GLY A 147 -17.81 -7.03 5.50
C GLY A 147 -17.98 -7.11 3.99
N LEU A 148 -17.13 -7.87 3.30
CA LEU A 148 -17.23 -8.12 1.86
C LEU A 148 -18.54 -8.83 1.50
N PRO A 149 -19.09 -8.63 0.28
CA PRO A 149 -20.24 -9.37 -0.20
C PRO A 149 -20.04 -10.87 -0.11
N GLY A 150 -20.97 -11.56 0.57
CA GLY A 150 -20.90 -13.02 0.81
C GLY A 150 -19.99 -13.47 1.95
N GLN A 151 -19.25 -12.57 2.59
CA GLN A 151 -18.41 -12.89 3.75
C GLN A 151 -19.25 -12.90 5.03
N ASP A 152 -19.37 -14.05 5.64
CA ASP A 152 -19.99 -14.23 6.97
C ASP A 152 -18.92 -14.33 8.08
N MET A 153 -19.35 -14.51 9.32
CA MET A 153 -18.46 -14.62 10.47
C MET A 153 -17.54 -15.86 10.39
N LYS A 154 -18.01 -16.94 9.78
CA LYS A 154 -17.22 -18.17 9.61
C LYS A 154 -16.06 -17.94 8.63
N ILE A 155 -16.37 -17.37 7.46
CA ILE A 155 -15.35 -17.00 6.47
C ILE A 155 -14.35 -16.00 7.06
N TRP A 156 -14.84 -15.01 7.83
CA TRP A 156 -13.97 -14.05 8.50
C TRP A 156 -13.03 -14.71 9.52
N GLN A 157 -13.52 -15.67 10.29
CA GLN A 157 -12.67 -16.45 11.18
C GLN A 157 -11.63 -17.28 10.42
N GLU A 158 -12.03 -17.92 9.32
CA GLU A 158 -11.10 -18.66 8.45
C GLU A 158 -10.02 -17.74 7.85
N ASP A 159 -10.37 -16.50 7.45
CA ASP A 159 -9.40 -15.49 7.02
C ASP A 159 -8.38 -15.17 8.12
N LEU A 160 -8.82 -15.01 9.37
CA LEU A 160 -7.93 -14.78 10.51
C LEU A 160 -7.07 -16.00 10.87
N ASP A 161 -7.60 -17.21 10.73
CA ASP A 161 -6.83 -18.44 10.93
C ASP A 161 -5.71 -18.55 9.90
N LEU A 162 -6.01 -18.27 8.63
CA LEU A 162 -5.03 -18.28 7.54
C LEU A 162 -4.00 -17.12 7.67
N LEU A 163 -4.42 -15.96 8.16
CA LEU A 163 -3.49 -14.88 8.52
C LEU A 163 -2.44 -15.39 9.51
N ILE A 164 -2.87 -16.05 10.59
CA ILE A 164 -1.96 -16.57 11.62
C ILE A 164 -1.06 -17.67 11.07
N GLN A 165 -1.63 -18.59 10.29
CA GLN A 165 -0.91 -19.72 9.69
C GLN A 165 0.09 -19.28 8.60
N SER A 166 -0.17 -18.17 7.93
CA SER A 166 0.72 -17.65 6.86
C SER A 166 2.10 -17.25 7.37
N GLY A 167 2.22 -16.87 8.65
CA GLY A 167 3.49 -16.45 9.25
C GLY A 167 3.95 -15.04 8.85
N VAL A 168 3.07 -14.21 8.26
CA VAL A 168 3.36 -12.80 7.98
C VAL A 168 3.55 -11.99 9.27
N ASP A 169 4.28 -10.89 9.19
CA ASP A 169 4.66 -10.07 10.35
C ASP A 169 3.51 -9.22 10.91
N GLY A 170 2.48 -8.96 10.11
CA GLY A 170 1.33 -8.19 10.53
C GLY A 170 0.20 -8.15 9.51
N ALA A 171 -0.87 -7.47 9.88
CA ALA A 171 -2.02 -7.26 9.00
C ALA A 171 -2.72 -5.92 9.25
N ASP A 172 -3.25 -5.35 8.20
CA ASP A 172 -4.25 -4.29 8.27
C ASP A 172 -5.65 -4.89 8.05
N LEU A 173 -6.56 -4.65 9.03
CA LEU A 173 -7.94 -5.10 8.97
C LEU A 173 -8.83 -3.90 8.63
N TYR A 174 -9.26 -3.80 7.39
CA TYR A 174 -10.07 -2.69 6.90
C TYR A 174 -11.56 -3.01 6.88
N GLN A 175 -12.36 -2.03 7.27
CA GLN A 175 -13.79 -2.07 7.05
C GLN A 175 -14.10 -1.83 5.56
N LEU A 176 -14.98 -2.65 4.98
CA LEU A 176 -15.47 -2.37 3.65
C LEU A 176 -16.34 -1.11 3.65
N ASN A 177 -15.97 -0.15 2.81
CA ASN A 177 -16.80 0.98 2.44
C ASN A 177 -17.23 0.84 0.99
N VAL A 178 -18.54 0.80 0.74
CA VAL A 178 -19.10 0.78 -0.61
C VAL A 178 -19.40 2.21 -1.05
N PHE A 179 -18.61 2.72 -1.98
CA PHE A 179 -18.77 4.08 -2.49
C PHE A 179 -19.80 4.11 -3.62
N ASP A 180 -20.68 5.12 -3.59
CA ASP A 180 -21.66 5.35 -4.66
C ASP A 180 -20.98 5.46 -6.03
N GLY A 181 -21.56 4.79 -7.03
CA GLY A 181 -21.04 4.77 -8.39
C GLY A 181 -19.81 3.88 -8.62
N SER A 182 -19.22 3.26 -7.56
CA SER A 182 -18.16 2.27 -7.73
C SER A 182 -18.67 1.02 -8.46
N ASP A 183 -17.76 0.25 -9.05
CA ASP A 183 -18.14 -0.99 -9.74
C ASP A 183 -18.71 -2.03 -8.77
N LEU A 184 -18.25 -2.04 -7.52
CA LEU A 184 -18.82 -2.88 -6.47
C LEU A 184 -20.25 -2.45 -6.15
N ASN A 185 -20.51 -1.15 -6.01
CA ASN A 185 -21.85 -0.61 -5.79
C ASN A 185 -22.79 -0.99 -6.94
N LYS A 186 -22.36 -0.81 -8.20
CA LYS A 186 -23.13 -1.21 -9.39
C LYS A 186 -23.41 -2.72 -9.42
N ALA A 187 -22.45 -3.55 -9.08
CA ALA A 187 -22.61 -5.01 -9.06
C ALA A 187 -23.64 -5.46 -8.02
N ILE A 188 -23.63 -4.87 -6.83
CA ILE A 188 -24.61 -5.11 -5.77
C ILE A 188 -26.00 -4.61 -6.21
N ALA A 189 -26.10 -3.38 -6.71
CA ALA A 189 -27.37 -2.77 -7.14
C ALA A 189 -28.04 -3.56 -8.28
N ASN A 190 -27.25 -4.16 -9.17
CA ASN A 190 -27.72 -4.99 -10.28
C ASN A 190 -27.95 -6.47 -9.89
N GLY A 191 -27.84 -6.84 -8.63
CA GLY A 191 -28.03 -8.21 -8.13
C GLY A 191 -26.97 -9.22 -8.57
N LYS A 192 -25.83 -8.76 -9.09
CA LYS A 192 -24.71 -9.64 -9.47
C LYS A 192 -23.94 -10.14 -8.26
N LEU A 193 -23.93 -9.36 -7.19
CA LEU A 193 -23.32 -9.69 -5.90
C LEU A 193 -24.35 -9.53 -4.78
N PRO A 194 -24.25 -10.30 -3.70
CA PRO A 194 -25.05 -10.07 -2.52
C PRO A 194 -24.70 -8.71 -1.89
N PRO A 195 -25.57 -8.15 -1.03
CA PRO A 195 -25.26 -6.92 -0.30
C PRO A 195 -23.98 -7.07 0.53
N ALA A 196 -23.25 -5.97 0.69
CA ALA A 196 -22.20 -5.88 1.68
C ALA A 196 -22.79 -5.99 3.10
N ALA A 197 -21.97 -6.39 4.06
CA ALA A 197 -22.39 -6.46 5.46
C ALA A 197 -22.80 -5.08 6.00
N THR A 198 -23.83 -5.07 6.85
CA THR A 198 -24.26 -3.83 7.53
C THR A 198 -23.18 -3.34 8.50
N THR A 199 -23.17 -2.03 8.79
CA THR A 199 -22.21 -1.46 9.75
C THR A 199 -22.27 -2.16 11.12
N ALA A 200 -23.45 -2.55 11.58
CA ALA A 200 -23.60 -3.28 12.85
C ALA A 200 -22.94 -4.67 12.78
N TYR A 201 -23.08 -5.38 11.66
CA TYR A 201 -22.43 -6.69 11.46
C TYR A 201 -20.91 -6.55 11.34
N GLN A 202 -20.44 -5.53 10.61
CA GLN A 202 -19.02 -5.20 10.49
C GLN A 202 -18.41 -4.84 11.86
N ALA A 203 -19.14 -4.13 12.72
CA ALA A 203 -18.69 -3.85 14.09
C ALA A 203 -18.50 -5.14 14.88
N GLY A 204 -19.41 -6.12 14.72
CA GLY A 204 -19.26 -7.47 15.30
C GLY A 204 -18.04 -8.22 14.77
N MET A 205 -17.79 -8.15 13.46
CA MET A 205 -16.61 -8.74 12.83
C MET A 205 -15.30 -8.13 13.36
N PHE A 206 -15.26 -6.81 13.53
CA PHE A 206 -14.12 -6.11 14.10
C PHE A 206 -13.89 -6.49 15.57
N ALA A 207 -14.95 -6.50 16.39
CA ALA A 207 -14.86 -6.90 17.79
C ALA A 207 -14.35 -8.33 17.95
N PHE A 208 -14.86 -9.26 17.13
CA PHE A 208 -14.38 -10.64 17.06
C PHE A 208 -12.89 -10.71 16.70
N ALA A 209 -12.48 -10.04 15.61
CA ALA A 209 -11.09 -10.06 15.17
C ALA A 209 -10.14 -9.50 16.23
N LYS A 210 -10.53 -8.40 16.89
CA LYS A 210 -9.75 -7.81 17.98
C LYS A 210 -9.48 -8.83 19.08
N GLU A 211 -10.53 -9.45 19.63
CA GLU A 211 -10.39 -10.45 20.71
C GLU A 211 -9.60 -11.68 20.21
N TYR A 212 -9.83 -12.09 18.98
CA TYR A 212 -9.22 -13.27 18.37
C TYR A 212 -7.70 -13.10 18.20
N LEU A 213 -7.25 -11.94 17.71
CA LEU A 213 -5.83 -11.63 17.52
C LEU A 213 -5.11 -11.33 18.83
N GLU A 214 -5.74 -10.60 19.77
CA GLU A 214 -5.17 -10.34 21.10
C GLU A 214 -4.89 -11.64 21.87
N LYS A 215 -5.78 -12.62 21.81
CA LYS A 215 -5.56 -13.96 22.40
C LYS A 215 -4.40 -14.75 21.77
N ARG A 216 -3.94 -14.34 20.58
CA ARG A 216 -2.84 -14.96 19.82
C ARG A 216 -1.57 -14.11 19.79
N ALA A 217 -1.45 -13.22 20.75
CA ALA A 217 -0.30 -12.36 20.95
C ALA A 217 -0.04 -11.35 19.80
N TYR A 218 -1.05 -11.07 18.96
CA TYR A 218 -0.96 -9.93 18.05
C TYR A 218 -1.12 -8.64 18.84
N ARG A 219 -0.25 -7.69 18.56
CA ARG A 219 -0.27 -6.35 19.17
C ARG A 219 -0.89 -5.36 18.20
N ARG A 220 -1.91 -4.62 18.65
CA ARG A 220 -2.53 -3.58 17.84
C ARG A 220 -1.66 -2.31 17.86
N LEU A 221 -1.16 -1.90 16.73
CA LEU A 221 -0.33 -0.70 16.58
C LEU A 221 -1.17 0.55 16.29
N ASN A 222 -2.31 0.39 15.62
CA ASN A 222 -3.26 1.47 15.38
C ASN A 222 -4.70 0.94 15.22
N ILE A 223 -5.61 1.73 14.64
CA ILE A 223 -7.03 1.36 14.52
C ILE A 223 -7.21 0.04 13.74
N CYS A 224 -6.52 -0.13 12.62
CA CYS A 224 -6.64 -1.29 11.74
C CYS A 224 -5.39 -2.17 11.73
N HIS A 225 -4.24 -1.68 12.18
CA HIS A 225 -2.95 -2.34 12.03
C HIS A 225 -2.56 -3.23 13.23
N TRP A 226 -2.19 -4.46 12.93
CA TRP A 226 -1.82 -5.50 13.88
C TRP A 226 -0.47 -6.10 13.54
N SER A 227 0.35 -6.37 14.54
CA SER A 227 1.68 -6.96 14.40
C SER A 227 1.84 -8.16 15.32
N CYS A 228 2.43 -9.24 14.83
CA CYS A 228 2.83 -10.41 15.63
C CYS A 228 4.33 -10.47 15.86
N SER A 229 5.11 -9.61 15.22
CA SER A 229 6.57 -9.60 15.33
C SER A 229 7.12 -8.19 15.57
N ASN A 230 8.38 -8.10 16.03
CA ASN A 230 9.09 -6.83 16.16
C ASN A 230 9.68 -6.34 14.83
N ARG A 231 9.61 -7.13 13.76
CA ARG A 231 10.02 -6.71 12.41
C ARG A 231 9.05 -5.66 11.86
N GLU A 232 7.74 -5.80 12.18
CA GLU A 232 6.72 -4.85 11.80
C GLU A 232 6.70 -3.67 12.77
N ARG A 233 7.25 -2.55 12.33
CA ARG A 233 7.34 -1.30 13.10
C ARG A 233 6.26 -0.29 12.72
N SER A 234 5.73 -0.41 11.51
CA SER A 234 4.81 0.58 10.92
C SER A 234 5.34 2.01 11.04
N LEU A 235 6.62 2.19 10.69
CA LEU A 235 7.35 3.42 10.98
C LEU A 235 6.74 4.61 10.20
N TYR A 236 6.44 4.42 8.92
CA TYR A 236 5.76 5.43 8.11
C TYR A 236 4.47 5.93 8.76
N ASN A 237 3.58 5.02 9.15
CA ASN A 237 2.30 5.41 9.77
C ASN A 237 2.48 6.07 11.14
N THR A 238 3.48 5.64 11.90
CA THR A 238 3.80 6.23 13.21
C THR A 238 4.30 7.66 13.05
N LEU A 239 5.22 7.91 12.12
CA LEU A 239 5.76 9.24 11.84
C LEU A 239 4.69 10.17 11.24
N ALA A 240 3.90 9.69 10.30
CA ALA A 240 2.82 10.49 9.72
C ALA A 240 1.80 10.96 10.77
N ARG A 241 1.46 10.12 11.74
CA ARG A 241 0.55 10.45 12.86
C ARG A 241 1.17 11.37 13.90
N SER A 242 2.46 11.30 14.10
CA SER A 242 3.17 12.21 15.00
C SER A 242 3.35 13.63 14.43
N GLY A 243 2.88 13.87 13.20
CA GLY A 243 3.03 15.16 12.53
C GLY A 243 4.42 15.41 11.97
N SER A 244 5.20 14.36 11.76
CA SER A 244 6.51 14.48 11.12
C SER A 244 6.37 15.03 9.69
N ALA A 245 7.40 15.78 9.25
CA ALA A 245 7.43 16.28 7.87
C ALA A 245 7.34 15.14 6.86
N MET A 246 6.52 15.32 5.84
CA MET A 246 6.28 14.32 4.79
C MET A 246 6.43 14.96 3.42
N PHE A 247 7.46 14.54 2.68
CA PHE A 247 7.78 15.02 1.34
C PHE A 247 7.04 14.20 0.28
N PRO A 248 6.11 14.79 -0.48
CA PRO A 248 5.39 14.06 -1.52
C PRO A 248 6.20 13.96 -2.80
N PHE A 249 6.17 12.79 -3.45
CA PHE A 249 6.74 12.52 -4.77
C PHE A 249 5.76 11.68 -5.58
N GLY A 250 5.64 11.94 -6.86
CA GLY A 250 4.77 11.22 -7.76
C GLY A 250 3.34 11.75 -7.84
N SER A 251 2.66 11.38 -8.90
CA SER A 251 1.29 11.79 -9.20
C SER A 251 0.33 11.42 -8.06
N GLY A 252 -0.41 12.41 -7.55
CA GLY A 252 -1.40 12.24 -6.49
C GLY A 252 -0.84 12.07 -5.09
N ALA A 253 0.49 12.17 -4.90
CA ALA A 253 1.08 12.06 -3.58
C ALA A 253 0.66 13.22 -2.66
N GLY A 254 0.37 12.89 -1.41
CA GLY A 254 0.10 13.86 -0.35
C GLY A 254 1.32 14.05 0.54
N GLY A 255 1.45 15.23 1.12
CA GLY A 255 2.53 15.55 2.05
C GLY A 255 2.10 16.51 3.15
N GLY A 256 3.03 16.78 4.06
CA GLY A 256 2.85 17.74 5.14
C GLY A 256 4.17 18.39 5.51
N LEU A 257 4.27 19.71 5.34
CA LEU A 257 5.48 20.49 5.61
C LEU A 257 5.09 21.82 6.26
N ASP A 258 5.73 22.19 7.38
CA ASP A 258 5.61 23.49 8.04
C ASP A 258 4.18 23.95 8.33
N GLY A 259 3.34 23.02 8.76
CA GLY A 259 1.94 23.33 9.03
C GLY A 259 1.07 23.47 7.78
N TYR A 260 1.56 23.02 6.64
CA TYR A 260 0.78 22.92 5.41
C TYR A 260 0.61 21.47 4.99
N SER A 261 -0.63 21.07 4.65
CA SER A 261 -0.92 19.86 3.88
C SER A 261 -0.76 20.16 2.40
N THR A 262 -0.12 19.27 1.68
CA THR A 262 0.15 19.41 0.25
C THR A 262 -0.43 18.24 -0.51
N MET A 263 -0.80 18.46 -1.77
CA MET A 263 -1.19 17.41 -2.71
C MET A 263 -0.62 17.71 -4.09
N LEU A 264 -0.01 16.72 -4.70
CA LEU A 264 0.46 16.79 -6.08
C LEU A 264 -0.66 16.49 -7.07
N HIS A 265 -0.49 16.90 -8.33
CA HIS A 265 -1.47 16.61 -9.38
C HIS A 265 -1.75 15.12 -9.49
N ARG A 266 -3.06 14.74 -9.48
CA ARG A 266 -3.50 13.35 -9.55
C ARG A 266 -3.47 12.80 -10.97
N ALA A 267 -3.76 13.64 -11.96
CA ALA A 267 -3.71 13.26 -13.36
C ALA A 267 -2.25 13.25 -13.83
N ILE A 268 -1.87 12.21 -14.58
CA ILE A 268 -0.49 11.99 -15.02
C ILE A 268 -0.01 13.16 -15.89
N GLN A 269 -0.75 13.55 -16.92
CA GLN A 269 -0.33 14.62 -17.85
C GLN A 269 0.02 15.96 -17.17
N PRO A 270 -0.85 16.54 -16.31
CA PRO A 270 -0.47 17.75 -15.57
C PRO A 270 0.75 17.56 -14.67
N TYR A 271 0.88 16.38 -14.04
CA TYR A 271 2.03 16.04 -13.22
C TYR A 271 3.33 16.09 -14.05
N GLU A 272 3.37 15.37 -15.17
CA GLU A 272 4.51 15.31 -16.07
C GLU A 272 4.89 16.69 -16.62
N MET A 273 3.92 17.47 -17.09
CA MET A 273 4.15 18.84 -17.59
C MET A 273 4.84 19.75 -16.57
N PHE A 274 4.48 19.67 -15.27
CA PHE A 274 5.12 20.46 -14.23
C PHE A 274 6.55 19.98 -13.98
N VAL A 275 6.77 18.66 -13.91
CA VAL A 275 8.10 18.09 -13.67
C VAL A 275 9.04 18.41 -14.80
N GLU A 276 8.63 18.25 -16.07
CA GLU A 276 9.41 18.59 -17.26
C GLU A 276 9.76 20.08 -17.32
N ALA A 277 8.89 20.94 -16.80
CA ALA A 277 9.16 22.37 -16.65
C ALA A 277 10.07 22.71 -15.44
N GLY A 278 10.61 21.71 -14.74
CA GLY A 278 11.46 21.89 -13.55
C GLY A 278 10.71 22.44 -12.34
N LYS A 279 9.39 22.19 -12.25
CA LYS A 279 8.53 22.70 -11.16
C LYS A 279 7.97 21.55 -10.35
N LYS A 280 7.87 21.74 -9.02
CA LYS A 280 7.12 20.79 -8.17
C LYS A 280 5.64 20.81 -8.53
N PRO A 281 5.02 19.66 -8.83
CA PRO A 281 3.67 19.58 -9.39
C PRO A 281 2.57 19.71 -8.33
N PHE A 282 2.58 20.79 -7.54
CA PHE A 282 1.55 21.06 -6.52
C PHE A 282 0.20 21.36 -7.15
N MET A 283 -0.81 20.61 -6.76
CA MET A 283 -2.23 20.86 -7.08
C MET A 283 -2.91 21.66 -5.98
N ALA A 284 -2.60 21.34 -4.72
CA ALA A 284 -3.21 21.99 -3.56
C ALA A 284 -2.20 22.20 -2.43
N LEU A 285 -2.37 23.32 -1.74
CA LEU A 285 -1.65 23.68 -0.52
C LEU A 285 -2.68 24.20 0.48
N MET A 286 -2.83 23.53 1.63
CA MET A 286 -3.76 23.91 2.69
C MET A 286 -3.00 24.14 3.98
N LYS A 287 -3.18 25.33 4.60
CA LYS A 287 -2.65 25.57 5.95
C LYS A 287 -3.41 24.71 6.96
N GLN A 288 -2.70 23.98 7.78
CA GLN A 288 -3.27 23.24 8.91
C GLN A 288 -3.62 24.23 10.01
N SER A 289 -4.83 24.11 10.56
CA SER A 289 -5.33 24.97 11.65
C SER A 289 -4.80 24.50 12.99
#